data_de68de6ca616fefc1f6f5f0ea34cafba
#
_entry.id   de68de6ca616fefc1f6f5f0ea34cafba
#
_cell.length_a   1.000
_cell.length_b   1.000
_cell.length_c   1.000
_cell.angle_alpha   90.00
_cell.angle_beta   90.00
_cell.angle_gamma   90.00
#
_symmetry.space_group_name_H-M   'P 1'
#
loop_
_entity.id
_entity.type
_entity.pdbx_description
1 polymer ?
#
loop_
_entity_poly.entity_id
_entity_poly.type
_entity_poly.pdbx_seq_one_letter_code
_entity_poly.pdbx_strand_id
1 'polypeptide(L)'
;MLDRTTPPPVRPFDFRPLPPERVERLRNGVTLHTVLGGTQAVGQMTVLLPGGAFSSPVLSSMASRLYSEGAGQFSGADIADSLDFAGATLQPHSSARFTGLSSIVLSHRLADILPIIGAMIQEPRFSSESLENIRRTMLAGLRVEHSKVLFRAVSEFRRLVYGKNHPQAHVNTEEELDTVTTASLHNFQKRLVKPDGIHVYLSGGFGEPTVDAVKLFLSGLAAISPQTEGFTAEDHPLCPEDPQTVFIPAPGAVQTAICAGMPALPRRDPGFIRLRLAVMALGGYFGSRLMSNIREEKGLTYHIDAYVSAVFDASAVTIQAQCKSGNIDRVIDEIRKELRLLAENPPSGPELERLKLNAMTTLVETLDSPMTIANYRQLELVTGTPADYFDAQQREIAALTPDTIAETAAAHLDPSRLRIAVSGPDAR
;
A
#
# COMPACT_ATOMS: atom_id res chain seq x y z
N MET A 1 0.96 42.67 18.07
CA MET A 1 -0.22 42.09 17.42
C MET A 1 0.25 41.42 16.13
N LEU A 2 -0.04 40.16 15.92
CA LEU A 2 0.32 39.47 14.67
C LEU A 2 -0.51 40.12 13.52
N ASP A 3 0.16 40.56 12.47
CA ASP A 3 -0.51 41.01 11.25
C ASP A 3 -1.11 39.80 10.53
N ARG A 4 -2.42 39.70 10.50
CA ARG A 4 -3.17 38.60 9.87
C ARG A 4 -3.51 38.88 8.39
N THR A 5 -3.14 40.04 7.88
CA THR A 5 -3.36 40.42 6.48
C THR A 5 -2.23 39.94 5.57
N THR A 6 -1.05 39.67 6.13
CA THR A 6 0.11 39.19 5.40
C THR A 6 0.33 37.71 5.70
N PRO A 7 0.28 36.83 4.71
CA PRO A 7 0.55 35.41 4.93
C PRO A 7 2.03 35.23 5.38
N PRO A 8 2.32 34.24 6.25
CA PRO A 8 3.69 33.95 6.65
C PRO A 8 4.54 33.60 5.43
N PRO A 9 5.82 34.01 5.42
CA PRO A 9 6.70 33.70 4.28
C PRO A 9 6.86 32.19 4.14
N VAL A 10 6.64 31.68 2.93
CA VAL A 10 6.95 30.29 2.58
C VAL A 10 8.47 30.18 2.53
N ARG A 11 9.04 29.35 3.41
CA ARG A 11 10.48 29.08 3.41
C ARG A 11 10.76 27.93 2.46
N PRO A 12 11.86 27.98 1.69
CA PRO A 12 12.32 26.83 0.94
C PRO A 12 12.53 25.64 1.89
N PHE A 13 12.19 24.45 1.43
CA PHE A 13 12.46 23.25 2.20
C PHE A 13 13.97 22.92 2.12
N ASP A 14 14.60 22.71 3.27
CA ASP A 14 15.97 22.24 3.34
C ASP A 14 16.01 20.72 3.10
N PHE A 15 16.89 20.27 2.19
CA PHE A 15 17.13 18.85 1.96
C PHE A 15 17.52 18.15 3.27
N ARG A 16 16.80 17.08 3.60
CA ARG A 16 17.09 16.25 4.77
C ARG A 16 17.13 14.80 4.32
N PRO A 17 18.26 14.09 4.52
CA PRO A 17 18.33 12.68 4.21
C PRO A 17 17.36 11.88 5.10
N LEU A 18 16.90 10.75 4.59
CA LEU A 18 16.13 9.81 5.41
C LEU A 18 17.03 9.31 6.57
N PRO A 19 16.61 9.48 7.82
CA PRO A 19 17.38 9.00 8.96
C PRO A 19 17.75 7.52 8.80
N PRO A 20 19.00 7.13 9.19
CA PRO A 20 19.43 5.75 9.09
C PRO A 20 18.61 4.86 10.04
N GLU A 21 18.30 3.66 9.58
CA GLU A 21 17.87 2.57 10.44
C GLU A 21 19.09 1.75 10.88
N ARG A 22 19.02 1.18 12.09
CA ARG A 22 19.97 0.16 12.53
C ARG A 22 19.43 -1.20 12.11
N VAL A 23 20.16 -1.91 11.26
CA VAL A 23 19.80 -3.24 10.76
C VAL A 23 20.75 -4.26 11.39
N GLU A 24 20.19 -5.29 12.02
CA GLU A 24 20.94 -6.38 12.64
C GLU A 24 20.37 -7.72 12.21
N ARG A 25 21.19 -8.56 11.59
CA ARG A 25 20.84 -9.95 11.28
C ARG A 25 21.23 -10.84 12.45
N LEU A 26 20.24 -11.46 13.08
CA LEU A 26 20.44 -12.35 14.21
C LEU A 26 21.01 -13.70 13.76
N ARG A 27 21.55 -14.48 14.71
CA ARG A 27 22.21 -15.78 14.39
C ARG A 27 21.27 -16.79 13.75
N ASN A 28 19.98 -16.74 14.04
CA ASN A 28 18.96 -17.60 13.42
C ASN A 28 18.50 -17.09 12.04
N GLY A 29 18.99 -15.94 11.57
CA GLY A 29 18.68 -15.36 10.27
C GLY A 29 17.59 -14.28 10.27
N VAL A 30 16.86 -14.09 11.39
CA VAL A 30 15.89 -12.99 11.53
C VAL A 30 16.60 -11.64 11.41
N THR A 31 16.03 -10.73 10.64
CA THR A 31 16.55 -9.37 10.48
C THR A 31 15.72 -8.39 11.32
N LEU A 32 16.39 -7.75 12.27
CA LEU A 32 15.81 -6.70 13.11
C LEU A 32 16.21 -5.34 12.55
N HIS A 33 15.20 -4.51 12.26
CA HIS A 33 15.31 -3.12 11.86
C HIS A 33 14.88 -2.22 13.01
N THR A 34 15.71 -1.26 13.43
CA THR A 34 15.37 -0.36 14.52
C THR A 34 15.48 1.10 14.11
N VAL A 35 14.41 1.86 14.40
CA VAL A 35 14.35 3.32 14.24
C VAL A 35 13.83 3.90 15.55
N LEU A 36 14.75 4.22 16.45
CA LEU A 36 14.42 4.66 17.81
C LEU A 36 14.39 6.18 17.90
N GLY A 37 13.57 6.70 18.81
CA GLY A 37 13.47 8.12 19.12
C GLY A 37 12.02 8.56 19.34
N GLY A 38 11.83 9.89 19.28
CA GLY A 38 10.54 10.51 19.60
C GLY A 38 10.42 10.84 21.08
N THR A 39 9.45 11.69 21.40
CA THR A 39 9.20 12.19 22.77
C THR A 39 8.10 11.41 23.48
N GLN A 40 7.35 10.60 22.75
CA GLN A 40 6.22 9.82 23.26
C GLN A 40 6.69 8.44 23.74
N ALA A 41 6.16 7.98 24.85
CA ALA A 41 6.42 6.64 25.38
C ALA A 41 5.58 5.57 24.66
N VAL A 42 5.59 5.61 23.33
CA VAL A 42 4.85 4.71 22.44
C VAL A 42 5.78 4.25 21.33
N GLY A 43 5.64 3.01 20.90
CA GLY A 43 6.37 2.47 19.77
C GLY A 43 5.56 1.45 18.99
N GLN A 44 6.10 1.08 17.87
CA GLN A 44 5.51 0.10 16.95
C GLN A 44 6.48 -1.06 16.75
N MET A 45 5.95 -2.27 16.79
CA MET A 45 6.62 -3.49 16.35
C MET A 45 5.84 -4.09 15.19
N THR A 46 6.50 -4.30 14.06
CA THR A 46 5.91 -4.99 12.89
C THR A 46 6.71 -6.24 12.59
N VAL A 47 6.03 -7.37 12.46
CA VAL A 47 6.63 -8.66 12.09
C VAL A 47 6.16 -9.03 10.69
N LEU A 48 7.10 -9.23 9.78
CA LEU A 48 6.90 -9.59 8.39
C LEU A 48 7.44 -11.01 8.15
N LEU A 49 6.55 -11.94 7.86
CA LEU A 49 6.87 -13.32 7.51
C LEU A 49 6.89 -13.45 5.98
N PRO A 50 7.89 -14.12 5.38
CA PRO A 50 8.00 -14.25 3.93
C PRO A 50 6.85 -15.11 3.37
N GLY A 51 6.18 -14.62 2.34
CA GLY A 51 5.01 -15.23 1.71
C GLY A 51 3.75 -14.41 1.95
N GLY A 52 3.29 -13.74 0.92
CA GLY A 52 2.16 -12.83 0.95
C GLY A 52 1.15 -13.13 -0.15
N ALA A 53 0.42 -12.10 -0.57
CA ALA A 53 -0.65 -12.22 -1.55
C ALA A 53 -0.18 -12.76 -2.92
N PHE A 54 1.07 -12.56 -3.32
CA PHE A 54 1.61 -13.12 -4.56
C PHE A 54 1.78 -14.64 -4.49
N SER A 55 2.02 -15.18 -3.30
CA SER A 55 2.13 -16.63 -3.11
C SER A 55 0.77 -17.29 -2.90
N SER A 56 -0.13 -16.66 -2.13
CA SER A 56 -1.49 -17.12 -1.88
C SER A 56 -2.36 -15.98 -1.32
N PRO A 57 -3.12 -15.25 -2.15
CA PRO A 57 -3.89 -14.08 -1.73
C PRO A 57 -4.86 -14.39 -0.58
N VAL A 58 -5.62 -15.47 -0.72
CA VAL A 58 -6.65 -15.86 0.25
C VAL A 58 -6.02 -16.32 1.57
N LEU A 59 -5.02 -17.22 1.52
CA LEU A 59 -4.39 -17.74 2.74
C LEU A 59 -3.64 -16.65 3.50
N SER A 60 -2.93 -15.75 2.79
CA SER A 60 -2.23 -14.61 3.40
C SER A 60 -3.21 -13.70 4.14
N SER A 61 -4.33 -13.36 3.50
CA SER A 61 -5.35 -12.49 4.09
C SER A 61 -6.08 -13.15 5.27
N MET A 62 -6.39 -14.44 5.19
CA MET A 62 -7.07 -15.16 6.28
C MET A 62 -6.13 -15.45 7.45
N ALA A 63 -4.91 -15.93 7.19
CA ALA A 63 -3.94 -16.25 8.25
C ALA A 63 -3.63 -15.03 9.11
N SER A 64 -3.36 -13.86 8.50
CA SER A 64 -3.07 -12.65 9.25
C SER A 64 -4.20 -12.20 10.17
N ARG A 65 -5.46 -12.40 9.76
CA ARG A 65 -6.65 -12.08 10.57
C ARG A 65 -6.89 -13.06 11.69
N LEU A 66 -6.49 -14.32 11.50
CA LEU A 66 -6.71 -15.41 12.47
C LEU A 66 -5.67 -15.45 13.60
N TYR A 67 -4.57 -14.69 13.50
CA TYR A 67 -3.55 -14.66 14.56
C TYR A 67 -4.10 -14.23 15.92
N SER A 68 -5.06 -13.32 15.96
CA SER A 68 -5.69 -12.85 17.20
C SER A 68 -6.77 -13.79 17.75
N GLU A 69 -7.17 -14.83 17.01
CA GLU A 69 -8.26 -15.72 17.39
C GLU A 69 -7.83 -16.85 18.34
N GLY A 70 -6.52 -16.98 18.58
CA GLY A 70 -5.93 -17.94 19.50
C GLY A 70 -4.58 -18.46 19.04
N ALA A 71 -3.64 -18.62 19.98
CA ALA A 71 -2.28 -19.05 19.69
C ALA A 71 -1.63 -19.71 20.91
N GLY A 72 -0.94 -20.84 20.73
CA GLY A 72 -0.32 -21.58 21.81
C GLY A 72 -1.30 -21.87 22.95
N GLN A 73 -0.99 -21.42 24.15
CA GLN A 73 -1.88 -21.54 25.32
C GLN A 73 -2.94 -20.44 25.43
N PHE A 74 -2.81 -19.35 24.64
CA PHE A 74 -3.70 -18.19 24.74
C PHE A 74 -4.95 -18.38 23.88
N SER A 75 -6.14 -18.19 24.47
CA SER A 75 -7.38 -18.04 23.72
C SER A 75 -7.46 -16.66 23.05
N GLY A 76 -8.40 -16.45 22.13
CA GLY A 76 -8.64 -15.12 21.55
C GLY A 76 -9.00 -14.08 22.62
N ALA A 77 -9.74 -14.48 23.67
CA ALA A 77 -10.05 -13.61 24.81
C ALA A 77 -8.78 -13.25 25.62
N ASP A 78 -7.92 -14.22 25.93
CA ASP A 78 -6.66 -13.95 26.64
C ASP A 78 -5.76 -12.99 25.85
N ILE A 79 -5.75 -13.15 24.52
CA ILE A 79 -5.00 -12.25 23.63
C ILE A 79 -5.57 -10.84 23.69
N ALA A 80 -6.89 -10.68 23.55
CA ALA A 80 -7.57 -9.39 23.59
C ALA A 80 -7.33 -8.69 24.94
N ASP A 81 -7.59 -9.38 26.06
CA ASP A 81 -7.39 -8.83 27.40
C ASP A 81 -5.94 -8.41 27.65
N SER A 82 -4.97 -9.20 27.17
CA SER A 82 -3.55 -8.90 27.34
C SER A 82 -3.12 -7.68 26.52
N LEU A 83 -3.63 -7.53 25.30
CA LEU A 83 -3.37 -6.38 24.45
C LEU A 83 -4.00 -5.12 25.06
N ASP A 84 -5.26 -5.19 25.51
CA ASP A 84 -5.95 -4.07 26.16
C ASP A 84 -5.22 -3.64 27.44
N PHE A 85 -4.79 -4.59 28.27
CA PHE A 85 -4.03 -4.29 29.47
C PHE A 85 -2.66 -3.65 29.19
N ALA A 86 -2.02 -4.02 28.10
CA ALA A 86 -0.77 -3.41 27.64
C ALA A 86 -0.98 -2.07 26.93
N GLY A 87 -2.22 -1.64 26.68
CA GLY A 87 -2.54 -0.49 25.84
C GLY A 87 -2.02 -0.69 24.40
N ALA A 88 -2.10 -1.93 23.91
CA ALA A 88 -1.58 -2.31 22.60
C ALA A 88 -2.70 -2.49 21.59
N THR A 89 -2.42 -2.10 20.34
CA THR A 89 -3.27 -2.45 19.19
C THR A 89 -2.63 -3.59 18.41
N LEU A 90 -3.43 -4.37 17.72
CA LEU A 90 -2.95 -5.39 16.78
C LEU A 90 -3.60 -5.17 15.42
N GLN A 91 -2.77 -5.11 14.39
CA GLN A 91 -3.19 -4.94 12.99
C GLN A 91 -2.68 -6.12 12.17
N PRO A 92 -3.54 -6.85 11.43
CA PRO A 92 -3.09 -7.85 10.49
C PRO A 92 -2.32 -7.20 9.36
N HIS A 93 -1.25 -7.84 8.90
CA HIS A 93 -0.46 -7.41 7.76
C HIS A 93 -0.49 -8.46 6.65
N SER A 94 -0.90 -8.04 5.45
CA SER A 94 -0.82 -8.86 4.24
C SER A 94 -0.45 -7.94 3.08
N SER A 95 0.71 -8.19 2.49
CA SER A 95 1.24 -7.46 1.35
C SER A 95 1.61 -8.42 0.22
N ALA A 96 2.19 -7.93 -0.86
CA ALA A 96 2.54 -8.77 -2.01
C ALA A 96 3.42 -9.98 -1.62
N ARG A 97 4.46 -9.76 -0.81
CA ARG A 97 5.45 -10.79 -0.44
C ARG A 97 5.51 -11.14 1.04
N PHE A 98 4.75 -10.46 1.89
CA PHE A 98 4.80 -10.67 3.34
C PHE A 98 3.41 -10.81 3.94
N THR A 99 3.30 -11.70 4.90
CA THR A 99 2.17 -11.86 5.81
C THR A 99 2.66 -11.64 7.23
N GLY A 100 1.85 -11.08 8.12
CA GLY A 100 2.30 -10.87 9.49
C GLY A 100 1.35 -10.00 10.29
N LEU A 101 1.91 -9.24 11.21
CA LEU A 101 1.17 -8.38 12.13
C LEU A 101 1.99 -7.14 12.49
N SER A 102 1.28 -6.09 12.88
CA SER A 102 1.86 -4.87 13.45
C SER A 102 1.15 -4.54 14.76
N SER A 103 1.89 -4.10 15.76
CA SER A 103 1.36 -3.68 17.05
C SER A 103 1.93 -2.32 17.43
N ILE A 104 1.07 -1.39 17.82
CA ILE A 104 1.45 -0.14 18.50
C ILE A 104 1.19 -0.37 19.98
N VAL A 105 2.18 -0.04 20.82
CA VAL A 105 2.16 -0.36 22.25
C VAL A 105 2.88 0.71 23.08
N LEU A 106 2.52 0.86 24.35
CA LEU A 106 3.29 1.65 25.30
C LEU A 106 4.70 1.06 25.43
N SER A 107 5.73 1.90 25.34
CA SER A 107 7.14 1.45 25.23
C SER A 107 7.59 0.52 26.37
N HIS A 108 7.11 0.76 27.59
CA HIS A 108 7.43 -0.06 28.77
C HIS A 108 6.62 -1.35 28.88
N ARG A 109 5.61 -1.54 27.99
CA ARG A 109 4.70 -2.71 28.00
C ARG A 109 4.97 -3.70 26.88
N LEU A 110 5.87 -3.39 25.93
CA LEU A 110 6.15 -4.29 24.80
C LEU A 110 6.58 -5.70 25.28
N ALA A 111 7.40 -5.78 26.32
CA ALA A 111 7.88 -7.05 26.85
C ALA A 111 6.73 -7.98 27.31
N ASP A 112 5.61 -7.42 27.77
CA ASP A 112 4.46 -8.19 28.27
C ASP A 112 3.72 -8.92 27.16
N ILE A 113 3.73 -8.38 25.93
CA ILE A 113 3.05 -8.94 24.77
C ILE A 113 3.96 -9.80 23.86
N LEU A 114 5.28 -9.79 24.06
CA LEU A 114 6.19 -10.61 23.24
C LEU A 114 5.86 -12.11 23.27
N PRO A 115 5.51 -12.75 24.41
CA PRO A 115 5.13 -14.15 24.43
C PRO A 115 3.89 -14.44 23.56
N ILE A 116 2.93 -13.51 23.55
CA ILE A 116 1.70 -13.62 22.74
C ILE A 116 2.03 -13.48 21.25
N ILE A 117 2.83 -12.49 20.89
CA ILE A 117 3.29 -12.31 19.49
C ILE A 117 4.05 -13.56 19.03
N GLY A 118 4.91 -14.13 19.89
CA GLY A 118 5.59 -15.38 19.61
C GLY A 118 4.67 -16.56 19.34
N ALA A 119 3.67 -16.73 20.20
CA ALA A 119 2.66 -17.77 20.03
C ALA A 119 1.87 -17.58 18.73
N MET A 120 1.46 -16.34 18.40
CA MET A 120 0.76 -16.04 17.14
C MET A 120 1.58 -16.43 15.91
N ILE A 121 2.88 -16.21 15.93
CA ILE A 121 3.77 -16.51 14.81
C ILE A 121 4.07 -18.00 14.72
N GLN A 122 4.38 -18.67 15.85
CA GLN A 122 4.89 -20.03 15.87
C GLN A 122 3.77 -21.07 15.98
N GLU A 123 2.71 -20.78 16.75
CA GLU A 123 1.67 -21.74 17.14
C GLU A 123 0.25 -21.18 16.98
N PRO A 124 -0.12 -20.54 15.82
CA PRO A 124 -1.50 -20.09 15.63
C PRO A 124 -2.43 -21.29 15.63
N ARG A 125 -3.57 -21.17 16.33
CA ARG A 125 -4.48 -22.32 16.50
C ARG A 125 -5.30 -22.61 15.27
N PHE A 126 -5.71 -21.59 14.52
CA PHE A 126 -6.59 -21.72 13.35
C PHE A 126 -7.76 -22.68 13.59
N SER A 127 -8.53 -22.45 14.66
CA SER A 127 -9.67 -23.31 14.99
C SER A 127 -10.73 -23.27 13.87
N SER A 128 -11.50 -24.36 13.73
CA SER A 128 -12.59 -24.41 12.74
C SER A 128 -13.65 -23.35 13.01
N GLU A 129 -13.91 -23.04 14.28
CA GLU A 129 -14.88 -22.02 14.68
C GLU A 129 -14.38 -20.61 14.27
N SER A 130 -13.14 -20.26 14.61
CA SER A 130 -12.54 -18.96 14.25
C SER A 130 -12.44 -18.80 12.75
N LEU A 131 -12.03 -19.87 12.02
CA LEU A 131 -12.00 -19.88 10.57
C LEU A 131 -13.36 -19.55 9.97
N GLU A 132 -14.43 -20.19 10.47
CA GLU A 132 -15.77 -19.94 9.96
C GLU A 132 -16.27 -18.52 10.29
N ASN A 133 -15.93 -17.97 11.45
CA ASN A 133 -16.25 -16.59 11.82
C ASN A 133 -15.55 -15.58 10.91
N ILE A 134 -14.24 -15.76 10.67
CA ILE A 134 -13.47 -14.89 9.77
C ILE A 134 -13.96 -15.04 8.31
N ARG A 135 -14.24 -16.28 7.86
CA ARG A 135 -14.81 -16.52 6.52
C ARG A 135 -16.11 -15.76 6.32
N ARG A 136 -17.07 -15.86 7.25
CA ARG A 136 -18.34 -15.10 7.18
C ARG A 136 -18.12 -13.60 7.12
N THR A 137 -17.20 -13.07 7.93
CA THR A 137 -16.86 -11.65 7.94
C THR A 137 -16.25 -11.23 6.60
N MET A 138 -15.33 -12.03 6.05
CA MET A 138 -14.71 -11.74 4.75
C MET A 138 -15.71 -11.83 3.61
N LEU A 139 -16.59 -12.84 3.60
CA LEU A 139 -17.67 -12.98 2.61
C LEU A 139 -18.63 -11.77 2.65
N ALA A 140 -19.06 -11.36 3.85
CA ALA A 140 -19.91 -10.19 4.01
C ALA A 140 -19.20 -8.92 3.49
N GLY A 141 -17.93 -8.73 3.84
CA GLY A 141 -17.10 -7.63 3.35
C GLY A 141 -16.95 -7.66 1.83
N LEU A 142 -16.69 -8.81 1.24
CA LEU A 142 -16.54 -8.99 -0.21
C LEU A 142 -17.83 -8.60 -0.95
N ARG A 143 -19.00 -9.03 -0.46
CA ARG A 143 -20.30 -8.66 -1.03
C ARG A 143 -20.54 -7.16 -0.98
N VAL A 144 -20.19 -6.50 0.13
CA VAL A 144 -20.27 -5.04 0.26
C VAL A 144 -19.32 -4.36 -0.74
N GLU A 145 -18.07 -4.82 -0.88
CA GLU A 145 -17.15 -4.25 -1.87
C GLU A 145 -17.66 -4.46 -3.30
N HIS A 146 -18.15 -5.63 -3.65
CA HIS A 146 -18.74 -5.92 -4.97
C HIS A 146 -20.00 -5.10 -5.28
N SER A 147 -20.70 -4.55 -4.29
CA SER A 147 -21.81 -3.63 -4.51
C SER A 147 -21.37 -2.22 -4.92
N LYS A 148 -20.10 -1.85 -4.67
CA LYS A 148 -19.55 -0.52 -4.98
C LYS A 148 -19.09 -0.46 -6.44
N VAL A 149 -19.63 0.49 -7.20
CA VAL A 149 -19.24 0.70 -8.61
C VAL A 149 -17.74 0.98 -8.77
N LEU A 150 -17.12 1.73 -7.83
CA LEU A 150 -15.69 2.02 -7.89
C LEU A 150 -14.84 0.76 -7.72
N PHE A 151 -15.17 -0.10 -6.76
CA PHE A 151 -14.46 -1.37 -6.55
C PHE A 151 -14.50 -2.24 -7.82
N ARG A 152 -15.67 -2.34 -8.47
CA ARG A 152 -15.85 -3.11 -9.70
C ARG A 152 -15.04 -2.53 -10.86
N ALA A 153 -15.06 -1.20 -11.03
CA ALA A 153 -14.27 -0.53 -12.06
C ALA A 153 -12.77 -0.70 -11.83
N VAL A 154 -12.27 -0.53 -10.59
CA VAL A 154 -10.85 -0.70 -10.24
C VAL A 154 -10.40 -2.15 -10.42
N SER A 155 -11.20 -3.13 -10.01
CA SER A 155 -10.87 -4.55 -10.16
C SER A 155 -10.73 -4.94 -11.63
N GLU A 156 -11.67 -4.51 -12.48
CA GLU A 156 -11.61 -4.77 -13.90
C GLU A 156 -10.48 -4.00 -14.59
N PHE A 157 -10.23 -2.74 -14.23
CA PHE A 157 -9.10 -1.98 -14.71
C PHE A 157 -7.77 -2.68 -14.43
N ARG A 158 -7.60 -3.22 -13.21
CA ARG A 158 -6.40 -4.00 -12.85
C ARG A 158 -6.24 -5.22 -13.76
N ARG A 159 -7.34 -5.92 -14.06
CA ARG A 159 -7.33 -7.04 -15.00
C ARG A 159 -6.89 -6.61 -16.40
N LEU A 160 -7.40 -5.49 -16.89
CA LEU A 160 -7.03 -4.94 -18.21
C LEU A 160 -5.55 -4.52 -18.28
N VAL A 161 -4.99 -3.98 -17.21
CA VAL A 161 -3.61 -3.43 -17.21
C VAL A 161 -2.58 -4.50 -16.88
N TYR A 162 -2.83 -5.32 -15.87
CA TYR A 162 -1.87 -6.31 -15.41
C TYR A 162 -2.05 -7.68 -16.09
N GLY A 163 -3.25 -7.99 -16.58
CA GLY A 163 -3.66 -9.31 -17.05
C GLY A 163 -4.35 -10.12 -15.95
N LYS A 164 -5.31 -10.96 -16.36
CA LYS A 164 -6.19 -11.70 -15.43
C LYS A 164 -5.48 -12.62 -14.44
N ASN A 165 -4.32 -13.14 -14.82
CA ASN A 165 -3.54 -14.08 -14.01
C ASN A 165 -2.49 -13.38 -13.12
N HIS A 166 -2.38 -12.05 -13.23
CA HIS A 166 -1.40 -11.30 -12.45
C HIS A 166 -1.90 -11.10 -11.01
N PRO A 167 -1.07 -11.33 -9.96
CA PRO A 167 -1.49 -11.19 -8.57
C PRO A 167 -2.05 -9.80 -8.21
N GLN A 168 -1.60 -8.73 -8.88
CA GLN A 168 -2.14 -7.38 -8.69
C GLN A 168 -3.57 -7.21 -9.24
N ALA A 169 -4.01 -8.09 -10.14
CA ALA A 169 -5.36 -8.10 -10.66
C ALA A 169 -6.30 -9.02 -9.87
N HIS A 170 -5.73 -9.84 -8.96
CA HIS A 170 -6.51 -10.80 -8.19
C HIS A 170 -7.46 -10.10 -7.21
N VAL A 171 -8.68 -10.59 -7.17
CA VAL A 171 -9.71 -10.28 -6.15
C VAL A 171 -10.21 -11.62 -5.62
N ASN A 172 -10.18 -11.79 -4.30
CA ASN A 172 -10.68 -13.01 -3.67
C ASN A 172 -12.13 -13.27 -4.11
N THR A 173 -12.46 -14.51 -4.40
CA THR A 173 -13.83 -14.93 -4.71
C THR A 173 -14.49 -15.66 -3.53
N GLU A 174 -15.81 -15.80 -3.55
CA GLU A 174 -16.52 -16.57 -2.53
C GLU A 174 -16.06 -18.03 -2.54
N GLU A 175 -15.89 -18.61 -3.74
CA GLU A 175 -15.43 -19.99 -3.92
C GLU A 175 -14.03 -20.22 -3.33
N GLU A 176 -13.10 -19.27 -3.56
CA GLU A 176 -11.74 -19.36 -2.98
C GLU A 176 -11.78 -19.31 -1.46
N LEU A 177 -12.59 -18.42 -0.88
CA LEU A 177 -12.75 -18.33 0.58
C LEU A 177 -13.31 -19.62 1.16
N ASP A 178 -14.25 -20.28 0.46
CA ASP A 178 -14.88 -21.54 0.90
C ASP A 178 -13.92 -22.74 0.84
N THR A 179 -12.92 -22.71 -0.03
CA THR A 179 -11.92 -23.81 -0.13
C THR A 179 -10.90 -23.81 1.00
N VAL A 180 -10.77 -22.72 1.77
CA VAL A 180 -9.76 -22.64 2.84
C VAL A 180 -10.14 -23.57 3.99
N THR A 181 -9.16 -24.36 4.42
CA THR A 181 -9.27 -25.27 5.56
C THR A 181 -8.25 -24.93 6.64
N THR A 182 -8.46 -25.40 7.86
CA THR A 182 -7.46 -25.28 8.94
C THR A 182 -6.14 -25.93 8.55
N ALA A 183 -6.19 -27.06 7.85
CA ALA A 183 -4.99 -27.75 7.34
C ALA A 183 -4.22 -26.90 6.32
N SER A 184 -4.92 -26.25 5.38
CA SER A 184 -4.26 -25.35 4.41
C SER A 184 -3.61 -24.14 5.09
N LEU A 185 -4.24 -23.58 6.12
CA LEU A 185 -3.68 -22.48 6.92
C LEU A 185 -2.44 -22.91 7.70
N HIS A 186 -2.49 -24.07 8.38
CA HIS A 186 -1.31 -24.60 9.08
C HIS A 186 -0.14 -24.90 8.11
N ASN A 187 -0.44 -25.47 6.94
CA ASN A 187 0.59 -25.70 5.92
C ASN A 187 1.18 -24.40 5.37
N PHE A 188 0.35 -23.38 5.17
CA PHE A 188 0.79 -22.05 4.78
C PHE A 188 1.69 -21.44 5.87
N GLN A 189 1.27 -21.46 7.14
CA GLN A 189 2.04 -20.96 8.27
C GLN A 189 3.42 -21.62 8.41
N LYS A 190 3.50 -22.93 8.27
CA LYS A 190 4.79 -23.65 8.30
C LYS A 190 5.78 -23.15 7.25
N ARG A 191 5.28 -22.71 6.09
CA ARG A 191 6.12 -22.15 5.02
C ARG A 191 6.52 -20.71 5.28
N LEU A 192 5.70 -19.94 6.04
CA LEU A 192 6.00 -18.56 6.41
C LEU A 192 7.10 -18.46 7.46
N VAL A 193 7.11 -19.35 8.46
CA VAL A 193 8.04 -19.28 9.58
C VAL A 193 9.39 -19.90 9.18
N LYS A 194 10.15 -19.10 8.44
CA LYS A 194 11.50 -19.38 8.02
C LYS A 194 12.38 -18.22 8.50
N PRO A 195 13.16 -18.39 9.59
CA PRO A 195 13.81 -17.28 10.27
C PRO A 195 14.66 -16.37 9.38
N ASP A 196 15.35 -16.93 8.38
CA ASP A 196 16.19 -16.19 7.44
C ASP A 196 15.42 -15.26 6.47
N GLY A 197 14.09 -15.35 6.45
CA GLY A 197 13.22 -14.45 5.67
C GLY A 197 12.34 -13.56 6.53
N ILE A 198 12.43 -13.66 7.87
CA ILE A 198 11.61 -12.85 8.78
C ILE A 198 12.27 -11.47 8.96
N HIS A 199 11.51 -10.42 8.76
CA HIS A 199 11.89 -9.05 9.06
C HIS A 199 11.04 -8.51 10.20
N VAL A 200 11.70 -7.89 11.18
CA VAL A 200 11.02 -7.24 12.30
C VAL A 200 11.44 -5.77 12.36
N TYR A 201 10.46 -4.88 12.32
CA TYR A 201 10.68 -3.44 12.49
C TYR A 201 10.27 -3.04 13.90
N LEU A 202 11.18 -2.36 14.61
CA LEU A 202 10.96 -1.80 15.94
C LEU A 202 11.22 -0.30 15.87
N SER A 203 10.20 0.52 16.12
CA SER A 203 10.29 1.96 15.96
C SER A 203 9.56 2.72 17.06
N GLY A 204 10.05 3.93 17.37
CA GLY A 204 9.45 4.80 18.38
C GLY A 204 10.25 4.90 19.67
N GLY A 205 9.59 5.21 20.78
CA GLY A 205 10.19 5.54 22.07
C GLY A 205 10.67 4.34 22.88
N PHE A 206 11.30 3.35 22.27
CA PHE A 206 11.88 2.20 22.97
C PHE A 206 13.30 2.49 23.43
N GLY A 207 13.64 2.04 24.65
CA GLY A 207 15.01 2.07 25.17
C GLY A 207 15.79 0.81 24.78
N GLU A 208 17.13 0.87 24.91
CA GLU A 208 18.01 -0.29 24.66
C GLU A 208 17.62 -1.56 25.45
N PRO A 209 17.16 -1.52 26.71
CA PRO A 209 16.70 -2.73 27.40
C PRO A 209 15.53 -3.42 26.69
N THR A 210 14.62 -2.66 26.09
CA THR A 210 13.50 -3.22 25.30
C THR A 210 14.01 -3.83 23.98
N VAL A 211 14.98 -3.18 23.33
CA VAL A 211 15.62 -3.71 22.12
C VAL A 211 16.31 -5.05 22.43
N ASP A 212 17.03 -5.14 23.55
CA ASP A 212 17.71 -6.38 23.97
C ASP A 212 16.70 -7.50 24.31
N ALA A 213 15.57 -7.18 24.94
CA ALA A 213 14.50 -8.13 25.19
C ALA A 213 13.88 -8.64 23.87
N VAL A 214 13.66 -7.75 22.90
CA VAL A 214 13.19 -8.13 21.56
C VAL A 214 14.22 -9.00 20.84
N LYS A 215 15.51 -8.69 20.90
CA LYS A 215 16.57 -9.54 20.31
C LYS A 215 16.60 -10.93 20.92
N LEU A 216 16.51 -11.02 22.24
CA LEU A 216 16.47 -12.30 22.94
C LEU A 216 15.26 -13.13 22.50
N PHE A 217 14.09 -12.49 22.48
CA PHE A 217 12.85 -13.10 21.98
C PHE A 217 12.98 -13.59 20.54
N LEU A 218 13.44 -12.74 19.61
CA LEU A 218 13.61 -13.09 18.21
C LEU A 218 14.65 -14.21 18.00
N SER A 219 15.71 -14.23 18.80
CA SER A 219 16.73 -15.28 18.77
C SER A 219 16.18 -16.67 19.15
N GLY A 220 15.09 -16.69 19.93
CA GLY A 220 14.36 -17.91 20.30
C GLY A 220 13.37 -18.39 19.24
N LEU A 221 13.07 -17.60 18.20
CA LEU A 221 12.21 -18.05 17.11
C LEU A 221 12.92 -19.14 16.33
N ALA A 222 12.27 -20.28 16.18
CA ALA A 222 12.74 -21.41 15.40
C ALA A 222 11.86 -21.61 14.16
N ALA A 223 12.43 -22.17 13.09
CA ALA A 223 11.60 -22.66 12.00
C ALA A 223 10.72 -23.81 12.50
N ILE A 224 9.44 -23.77 12.18
CA ILE A 224 8.50 -24.85 12.55
C ILE A 224 8.92 -26.16 11.87
N SER A 225 9.50 -26.06 10.67
CA SER A 225 10.11 -27.19 9.97
C SER A 225 11.35 -26.71 9.20
N PRO A 226 12.55 -27.08 9.62
CA PRO A 226 13.78 -26.69 8.92
C PRO A 226 13.86 -27.20 7.46
N GLN A 227 13.10 -28.25 7.15
CA GLN A 227 13.06 -28.87 5.82
C GLN A 227 11.93 -28.32 4.94
N THR A 228 11.09 -27.45 5.45
CA THR A 228 10.00 -26.85 4.66
C THR A 228 10.58 -25.76 3.76
N GLU A 229 10.40 -25.90 2.46
CA GLU A 229 10.74 -24.83 1.51
C GLU A 229 9.84 -23.62 1.76
N GLY A 230 10.46 -22.44 1.82
CA GLY A 230 9.76 -21.18 1.90
C GLY A 230 9.12 -20.78 0.56
N PHE A 231 8.55 -19.61 0.51
CA PHE A 231 8.07 -19.04 -0.74
C PHE A 231 9.23 -18.43 -1.53
N THR A 232 9.28 -18.73 -2.82
CA THR A 232 10.20 -18.09 -3.77
C THR A 232 9.53 -16.85 -4.36
N ALA A 233 10.33 -15.86 -4.72
CA ALA A 233 9.83 -14.76 -5.52
C ALA A 233 9.57 -15.26 -6.94
N GLU A 234 8.34 -15.07 -7.42
CA GLU A 234 7.97 -15.39 -8.80
C GLU A 234 7.91 -14.10 -9.61
N ASP A 235 8.34 -14.17 -10.86
CA ASP A 235 8.18 -13.08 -11.81
C ASP A 235 6.76 -13.11 -12.39
N HIS A 236 6.07 -12.00 -12.28
CA HIS A 236 4.72 -11.82 -12.82
C HIS A 236 4.75 -10.73 -13.92
N PRO A 237 5.03 -11.10 -15.19
CA PRO A 237 5.06 -10.13 -16.27
C PRO A 237 3.67 -9.53 -16.51
N LEU A 238 3.64 -8.25 -16.90
CA LEU A 238 2.42 -7.60 -17.31
C LEU A 238 1.93 -8.19 -18.63
N CYS A 239 0.67 -8.57 -18.68
CA CYS A 239 0.00 -9.08 -19.88
C CYS A 239 -1.32 -8.30 -20.10
N PRO A 240 -1.25 -7.02 -20.54
CA PRO A 240 -2.42 -6.20 -20.73
C PRO A 240 -3.42 -6.85 -21.69
N GLU A 241 -4.71 -6.78 -21.36
CA GLU A 241 -5.78 -7.45 -22.11
C GLU A 241 -6.56 -6.49 -23.03
N ASP A 242 -7.10 -6.99 -24.12
CA ASP A 242 -8.13 -6.35 -24.93
C ASP A 242 -9.53 -6.88 -24.52
N PRO A 243 -10.58 -6.06 -24.65
CA PRO A 243 -10.63 -4.70 -25.21
C PRO A 243 -10.04 -3.64 -24.28
N GLN A 244 -9.66 -2.48 -24.84
CA GLN A 244 -9.14 -1.35 -24.06
C GLN A 244 -10.21 -0.67 -23.19
N THR A 245 -11.50 -0.84 -23.52
CA THR A 245 -12.61 -0.27 -22.75
C THR A 245 -13.63 -1.36 -22.43
N VAL A 246 -13.97 -1.49 -21.15
CA VAL A 246 -14.96 -2.44 -20.65
C VAL A 246 -16.01 -1.72 -19.81
N PHE A 247 -17.26 -2.08 -19.99
CA PHE A 247 -18.38 -1.64 -19.19
C PHE A 247 -18.89 -2.79 -18.30
N ILE A 248 -19.02 -2.53 -17.01
CA ILE A 248 -19.51 -3.48 -16.00
C ILE A 248 -20.89 -3.00 -15.51
N PRO A 249 -21.97 -3.65 -15.89
CA PRO A 249 -23.31 -3.28 -15.44
C PRO A 249 -23.46 -3.34 -13.93
N ALA A 250 -24.02 -2.31 -13.31
CA ALA A 250 -24.36 -2.24 -11.90
C ALA A 250 -25.80 -1.72 -11.75
N PRO A 251 -26.82 -2.57 -12.04
CA PRO A 251 -28.21 -2.18 -11.95
C PRO A 251 -28.57 -1.60 -10.58
N GLY A 252 -29.28 -0.48 -10.57
CA GLY A 252 -29.67 0.20 -9.33
C GLY A 252 -28.61 1.13 -8.73
N ALA A 253 -27.40 1.21 -9.31
CA ALA A 253 -26.41 2.18 -8.87
C ALA A 253 -26.85 3.62 -9.18
N VAL A 254 -26.59 4.56 -8.27
CA VAL A 254 -26.93 5.98 -8.44
C VAL A 254 -25.85 6.74 -9.23
N GLN A 255 -24.62 6.23 -9.17
CA GLN A 255 -23.44 6.82 -9.83
C GLN A 255 -22.73 5.80 -10.71
N THR A 256 -21.94 6.33 -11.62
CA THR A 256 -21.01 5.52 -12.43
C THR A 256 -19.59 5.82 -12.00
N ALA A 257 -18.78 4.78 -11.84
CA ALA A 257 -17.36 4.88 -11.61
C ALA A 257 -16.57 4.64 -12.89
N ILE A 258 -15.53 5.42 -13.09
CA ILE A 258 -14.56 5.30 -14.16
C ILE A 258 -13.21 5.02 -13.51
N CYS A 259 -12.53 3.95 -13.94
CA CYS A 259 -11.13 3.71 -13.65
C CYS A 259 -10.39 3.61 -14.97
N ALA A 260 -9.45 4.52 -15.21
CA ALA A 260 -8.70 4.63 -16.45
C ALA A 260 -7.21 4.69 -16.17
N GLY A 261 -6.37 4.31 -17.13
CA GLY A 261 -4.93 4.38 -16.99
C GLY A 261 -4.19 3.46 -17.96
N MET A 262 -2.94 3.18 -17.64
CA MET A 262 -2.04 2.40 -18.52
C MET A 262 -0.90 1.77 -17.72
N PRO A 263 -0.20 0.75 -18.27
CA PRO A 263 1.06 0.27 -17.69
C PRO A 263 2.07 1.41 -17.53
N ALA A 264 2.81 1.39 -16.43
CA ALA A 264 3.78 2.43 -16.08
C ALA A 264 5.20 1.85 -15.96
N LEU A 265 6.18 2.73 -15.83
CA LEU A 265 7.57 2.35 -15.53
C LEU A 265 7.64 1.59 -14.21
N PRO A 266 8.44 0.53 -14.10
CA PRO A 266 8.68 -0.15 -12.83
C PRO A 266 9.36 0.81 -11.84
N ARG A 267 9.14 0.59 -10.53
CA ARG A 267 9.65 1.50 -9.49
C ARG A 267 11.17 1.65 -9.50
N ARG A 268 11.91 0.65 -9.94
CA ARG A 268 13.36 0.67 -10.08
C ARG A 268 13.87 1.46 -11.30
N ASP A 269 12.99 1.83 -12.23
CA ASP A 269 13.38 2.61 -13.41
C ASP A 269 13.79 4.02 -13.00
N PRO A 270 14.91 4.57 -13.51
CA PRO A 270 15.35 5.94 -13.19
C PRO A 270 14.33 7.02 -13.52
N GLY A 271 13.46 6.81 -14.51
CA GLY A 271 12.38 7.73 -14.90
C GLY A 271 11.14 7.66 -14.01
N PHE A 272 11.04 6.67 -13.11
CA PHE A 272 9.84 6.44 -12.32
C PHE A 272 9.44 7.63 -11.43
N ILE A 273 10.41 8.31 -10.82
CA ILE A 273 10.12 9.47 -9.95
C ILE A 273 9.54 10.61 -10.81
N ARG A 274 10.11 10.88 -11.99
CA ARG A 274 9.60 11.89 -12.92
C ARG A 274 8.19 11.57 -13.39
N LEU A 275 7.91 10.31 -13.71
CA LEU A 275 6.56 9.85 -14.04
C LEU A 275 5.59 10.09 -12.89
N ARG A 276 5.96 9.76 -11.65
CA ARG A 276 5.12 10.07 -10.47
C ARG A 276 4.83 11.55 -10.32
N LEU A 277 5.82 12.43 -10.54
CA LEU A 277 5.64 13.87 -10.48
C LEU A 277 4.74 14.40 -11.61
N ALA A 278 4.87 13.88 -12.83
CA ALA A 278 3.96 14.19 -13.92
C ALA A 278 2.52 13.75 -13.64
N VAL A 279 2.32 12.54 -13.10
CA VAL A 279 0.99 12.05 -12.69
C VAL A 279 0.45 12.85 -11.49
N MET A 280 1.31 13.30 -10.59
CA MET A 280 0.90 14.18 -9.49
C MET A 280 0.39 15.54 -10.02
N ALA A 281 1.04 16.13 -11.02
CA ALA A 281 0.55 17.33 -11.69
C ALA A 281 -0.81 17.11 -12.36
N LEU A 282 -1.01 15.92 -12.96
CA LEU A 282 -2.27 15.53 -13.59
C LEU A 282 -3.41 15.45 -12.59
N GLY A 283 -3.28 14.69 -11.49
CA GLY A 283 -4.38 14.37 -10.59
C GLY A 283 -4.01 14.04 -9.13
N GLY A 284 -2.76 14.27 -8.69
CA GLY A 284 -2.26 13.79 -7.41
C GLY A 284 -2.51 14.72 -6.20
N TYR A 285 -3.11 15.88 -6.39
CA TYR A 285 -3.44 16.80 -5.29
C TYR A 285 -4.64 17.69 -5.66
N PHE A 286 -5.17 18.44 -4.69
CA PHE A 286 -6.41 19.22 -4.87
C PHE A 286 -6.33 20.25 -6.00
N GLY A 287 -5.21 20.95 -6.14
CA GLY A 287 -4.99 21.94 -7.23
C GLY A 287 -4.44 21.34 -8.52
N SER A 288 -4.53 20.04 -8.72
CA SER A 288 -4.10 19.33 -9.93
C SER A 288 -5.05 19.57 -11.10
N ARG A 289 -4.61 19.29 -12.33
CA ARG A 289 -5.35 19.62 -13.55
C ARG A 289 -6.69 18.95 -13.66
N LEU A 290 -6.77 17.64 -13.38
CA LEU A 290 -8.03 16.90 -13.41
C LEU A 290 -9.03 17.45 -12.39
N MET A 291 -8.55 17.77 -11.17
CA MET A 291 -9.40 18.37 -10.13
C MET A 291 -9.92 19.74 -10.54
N SER A 292 -9.04 20.64 -11.00
CA SER A 292 -9.41 21.98 -11.42
C SER A 292 -10.37 21.98 -12.61
N ASN A 293 -10.06 21.20 -13.66
CA ASN A 293 -10.88 21.18 -14.87
C ASN A 293 -12.22 20.42 -14.68
N ILE A 294 -12.15 19.17 -14.21
CA ILE A 294 -13.32 18.25 -14.27
C ILE A 294 -14.25 18.48 -13.07
N ARG A 295 -13.67 18.73 -11.87
CA ARG A 295 -14.44 18.94 -10.65
C ARG A 295 -14.82 20.41 -10.45
N GLU A 296 -13.85 21.34 -10.45
CA GLU A 296 -14.11 22.73 -10.05
C GLU A 296 -14.75 23.55 -11.17
N GLU A 297 -14.19 23.54 -12.38
CA GLU A 297 -14.71 24.33 -13.49
C GLU A 297 -15.96 23.73 -14.11
N LYS A 298 -16.00 22.41 -14.34
CA LYS A 298 -17.09 21.75 -15.07
C LYS A 298 -18.12 21.07 -14.19
N GLY A 299 -17.83 20.80 -12.92
CA GLY A 299 -18.74 20.15 -11.99
C GLY A 299 -19.21 18.77 -12.42
N LEU A 300 -18.38 18.02 -13.19
CA LEU A 300 -18.77 16.72 -13.74
C LEU A 300 -18.63 15.58 -12.73
N THR A 301 -17.80 15.75 -11.70
CA THR A 301 -17.52 14.76 -10.66
C THR A 301 -17.37 15.45 -9.29
N TYR A 302 -17.55 14.70 -8.21
CA TYR A 302 -17.22 15.16 -6.85
C TYR A 302 -15.76 14.86 -6.49
N HIS A 303 -15.18 13.84 -7.09
CA HIS A 303 -13.80 13.45 -6.86
C HIS A 303 -13.21 12.82 -8.11
N ILE A 304 -11.99 13.24 -8.42
CA ILE A 304 -11.14 12.63 -9.42
C ILE A 304 -9.70 12.70 -8.94
N ASP A 305 -8.98 11.61 -9.04
CA ASP A 305 -7.57 11.53 -8.67
C ASP A 305 -6.76 10.74 -9.68
N ALA A 306 -5.45 10.94 -9.68
CA ALA A 306 -4.50 10.16 -10.47
C ALA A 306 -3.26 9.84 -9.63
N TYR A 307 -2.78 8.60 -9.71
CA TYR A 307 -1.59 8.12 -9.01
C TYR A 307 -0.88 7.01 -9.77
N VAL A 308 0.35 6.71 -9.40
CA VAL A 308 1.08 5.54 -9.88
C VAL A 308 1.09 4.49 -8.78
N SER A 309 0.42 3.37 -9.01
CA SER A 309 0.59 2.18 -8.19
C SER A 309 1.79 1.38 -8.69
N ALA A 310 2.66 0.95 -7.78
CA ALA A 310 3.86 0.19 -8.14
C ALA A 310 4.21 -0.81 -7.05
N VAL A 311 4.28 -2.08 -7.44
CA VAL A 311 4.75 -3.18 -6.59
C VAL A 311 5.76 -3.99 -7.38
N PHE A 312 7.03 -3.93 -6.99
CA PHE A 312 8.15 -4.50 -7.75
C PHE A 312 8.16 -3.99 -9.19
N ASP A 313 8.07 -4.88 -10.17
CA ASP A 313 8.10 -4.55 -11.59
C ASP A 313 6.71 -4.28 -12.18
N ALA A 314 5.65 -4.51 -11.41
CA ALA A 314 4.27 -4.25 -11.83
C ALA A 314 3.83 -2.84 -11.42
N SER A 315 3.66 -1.96 -12.39
CA SER A 315 3.26 -0.57 -12.16
C SER A 315 2.19 -0.12 -13.15
N ALA A 316 1.28 0.72 -12.68
CA ALA A 316 0.24 1.33 -13.49
C ALA A 316 -0.02 2.78 -13.10
N VAL A 317 -0.24 3.64 -14.08
CA VAL A 317 -0.93 4.91 -13.88
C VAL A 317 -2.41 4.60 -13.73
N THR A 318 -3.02 5.12 -12.68
CA THR A 318 -4.43 4.92 -12.37
C THR A 318 -5.11 6.27 -12.19
N ILE A 319 -6.22 6.48 -12.89
CA ILE A 319 -7.09 7.66 -12.79
C ILE A 319 -8.46 7.14 -12.35
N GLN A 320 -9.03 7.69 -11.30
CA GLN A 320 -10.33 7.28 -10.76
C GLN A 320 -11.28 8.46 -10.69
N ALA A 321 -12.53 8.24 -11.07
CA ALA A 321 -13.59 9.25 -10.95
C ALA A 321 -14.94 8.59 -10.70
N GLN A 322 -15.85 9.33 -10.05
CA GLN A 322 -17.27 8.95 -9.95
C GLN A 322 -18.13 10.11 -10.43
N CYS A 323 -19.03 9.85 -11.36
CA CYS A 323 -19.87 10.86 -11.98
C CYS A 323 -21.32 10.37 -12.19
N LYS A 324 -22.20 11.27 -12.61
CA LYS A 324 -23.51 10.88 -13.13
C LYS A 324 -23.34 10.13 -14.46
N SER A 325 -24.18 9.12 -14.73
CA SER A 325 -24.07 8.28 -15.92
C SER A 325 -24.07 9.06 -17.24
N GLY A 326 -24.84 10.13 -17.34
CA GLY A 326 -24.83 10.99 -18.53
C GLY A 326 -23.54 11.82 -18.76
N ASN A 327 -22.58 11.78 -17.84
CA ASN A 327 -21.33 12.53 -17.94
C ASN A 327 -20.11 11.66 -18.30
N ILE A 328 -20.28 10.34 -18.46
CA ILE A 328 -19.18 9.39 -18.65
C ILE A 328 -18.26 9.81 -19.81
N ASP A 329 -18.80 10.00 -21.02
CA ASP A 329 -18.01 10.34 -22.20
C ASP A 329 -17.29 11.66 -22.03
N ARG A 330 -17.98 12.65 -21.46
CA ARG A 330 -17.37 13.96 -21.19
C ARG A 330 -16.20 13.87 -20.22
N VAL A 331 -16.32 13.07 -19.14
CA VAL A 331 -15.23 12.86 -18.16
C VAL A 331 -14.05 12.15 -18.85
N ILE A 332 -14.30 11.12 -19.65
CA ILE A 332 -13.25 10.39 -20.38
C ILE A 332 -12.55 11.33 -21.39
N ASP A 333 -13.31 12.14 -22.13
CA ASP A 333 -12.74 13.08 -23.10
C ASP A 333 -11.90 14.17 -22.42
N GLU A 334 -12.35 14.66 -21.28
CA GLU A 334 -11.54 15.62 -20.49
C GLU A 334 -10.29 14.97 -19.91
N ILE A 335 -10.33 13.72 -19.43
CA ILE A 335 -9.13 12.97 -19.02
C ILE A 335 -8.14 12.88 -20.19
N ARG A 336 -8.60 12.48 -21.37
CA ARG A 336 -7.76 12.41 -22.59
C ARG A 336 -7.18 13.76 -22.97
N LYS A 337 -7.95 14.82 -22.81
CA LYS A 337 -7.51 16.20 -23.09
C LYS A 337 -6.39 16.63 -22.11
N GLU A 338 -6.59 16.42 -20.79
CA GLU A 338 -5.59 16.80 -19.81
C GLU A 338 -4.28 16.02 -19.95
N LEU A 339 -4.35 14.72 -20.33
CA LEU A 339 -3.16 13.93 -20.67
C LEU A 339 -2.38 14.54 -21.84
N ARG A 340 -3.04 14.97 -22.90
CA ARG A 340 -2.39 15.67 -24.03
C ARG A 340 -1.80 17.01 -23.59
N LEU A 341 -2.59 17.81 -22.87
CA LEU A 341 -2.17 19.14 -22.44
C LEU A 341 -0.98 19.08 -21.47
N LEU A 342 -0.81 17.99 -20.71
CA LEU A 342 0.35 17.84 -19.83
C LEU A 342 1.67 17.79 -20.62
N ALA A 343 1.66 17.22 -21.81
CA ALA A 343 2.81 17.21 -22.72
C ALA A 343 2.95 18.51 -23.54
N GLU A 344 1.83 19.05 -24.05
CA GLU A 344 1.84 20.20 -24.96
C GLU A 344 1.99 21.54 -24.23
N ASN A 345 1.45 21.64 -23.02
CA ASN A 345 1.45 22.83 -22.17
C ASN A 345 1.73 22.43 -20.70
N PRO A 346 2.96 22.05 -20.35
CA PRO A 346 3.32 21.57 -19.03
C PRO A 346 3.14 22.63 -17.93
N PRO A 347 3.01 22.21 -16.65
CA PRO A 347 2.96 23.13 -15.51
C PRO A 347 4.16 24.08 -15.48
N SER A 348 3.90 25.36 -15.31
CA SER A 348 4.92 26.40 -15.26
C SER A 348 4.57 27.49 -14.23
N GLY A 349 5.53 28.31 -13.85
CA GLY A 349 5.32 29.41 -12.91
C GLY A 349 4.65 28.93 -11.59
N PRO A 350 3.55 29.55 -11.14
CA PRO A 350 2.90 29.21 -9.88
C PRO A 350 2.35 27.77 -9.81
N GLU A 351 1.99 27.19 -10.96
CA GLU A 351 1.50 25.80 -10.99
C GLU A 351 2.64 24.81 -10.67
N LEU A 352 3.81 25.00 -11.27
CA LEU A 352 5.00 24.19 -11.01
C LEU A 352 5.47 24.34 -9.54
N GLU A 353 5.46 25.55 -9.01
CA GLU A 353 5.84 25.79 -7.62
C GLU A 353 4.87 25.10 -6.63
N ARG A 354 3.56 25.15 -6.88
CA ARG A 354 2.58 24.41 -6.08
C ARG A 354 2.81 22.89 -6.14
N LEU A 355 3.11 22.35 -7.33
CA LEU A 355 3.44 20.94 -7.50
C LEU A 355 4.65 20.54 -6.66
N LYS A 356 5.75 21.30 -6.77
CA LYS A 356 6.98 21.05 -5.99
C LYS A 356 6.72 21.10 -4.48
N LEU A 357 6.00 22.10 -4.02
CA LEU A 357 5.65 22.24 -2.60
C LEU A 357 4.81 21.06 -2.10
N ASN A 358 3.78 20.63 -2.84
CA ASN A 358 2.97 19.48 -2.47
C ASN A 358 3.81 18.19 -2.45
N ALA A 359 4.60 17.95 -3.49
CA ALA A 359 5.46 16.77 -3.56
C ALA A 359 6.47 16.72 -2.40
N MET A 360 7.08 17.86 -2.08
CA MET A 360 8.03 17.97 -0.98
C MET A 360 7.34 17.78 0.38
N THR A 361 6.18 18.41 0.60
CA THR A 361 5.42 18.27 1.85
C THR A 361 5.07 16.80 2.13
N THR A 362 4.53 16.09 1.14
CA THR A 362 4.22 14.66 1.25
C THR A 362 5.47 13.82 1.59
N LEU A 363 6.62 14.19 1.03
CA LEU A 363 7.88 13.48 1.31
C LEU A 363 8.38 13.76 2.73
N VAL A 364 8.26 15.01 3.18
CA VAL A 364 8.72 15.43 4.52
C VAL A 364 7.89 14.82 5.64
N GLU A 365 6.61 14.58 5.43
CA GLU A 365 5.75 13.87 6.39
C GLU A 365 6.33 12.52 6.80
N THR A 366 7.15 11.90 5.94
CA THR A 366 7.90 10.67 6.28
C THR A 366 8.88 10.87 7.43
N LEU A 367 9.39 12.08 7.60
CA LEU A 367 10.38 12.42 8.64
C LEU A 367 9.76 12.80 9.99
N ASP A 368 8.44 12.81 10.10
CA ASP A 368 7.69 13.34 11.24
C ASP A 368 7.92 12.53 12.54
N SER A 369 8.09 11.22 12.41
CA SER A 369 8.31 10.35 13.56
C SER A 369 9.18 9.13 13.22
N PRO A 370 9.79 8.47 14.23
CA PRO A 370 10.46 7.19 14.02
C PRO A 370 9.56 6.12 13.40
N MET A 371 8.26 6.13 13.71
CA MET A 371 7.30 5.17 13.16
C MET A 371 7.05 5.42 11.68
N THR A 372 6.91 6.68 11.24
CA THR A 372 6.74 7.02 9.82
C THR A 372 7.98 6.70 9.01
N ILE A 373 9.17 6.94 9.57
CA ILE A 373 10.46 6.54 8.96
C ILE A 373 10.53 5.01 8.80
N ALA A 374 10.22 4.26 9.86
CA ALA A 374 10.24 2.80 9.81
C ALA A 374 9.21 2.25 8.82
N ASN A 375 8.01 2.84 8.77
CA ASN A 375 6.98 2.46 7.78
C ASN A 375 7.46 2.73 6.34
N TYR A 376 8.20 3.82 6.11
CA TYR A 376 8.80 4.09 4.80
C TYR A 376 9.88 3.04 4.46
N ARG A 377 10.78 2.70 5.40
CA ARG A 377 11.79 1.63 5.22
C ARG A 377 11.13 0.26 4.96
N GLN A 378 10.04 -0.03 5.68
CA GLN A 378 9.24 -1.23 5.43
C GLN A 378 8.63 -1.20 4.02
N LEU A 379 8.14 -0.05 3.55
CA LEU A 379 7.62 0.10 2.20
C LEU A 379 8.70 -0.16 1.14
N GLU A 380 9.93 0.32 1.35
CA GLU A 380 11.07 0.02 0.46
C GLU A 380 11.27 -1.50 0.32
N LEU A 381 11.27 -2.24 1.43
CA LEU A 381 11.39 -3.70 1.44
C LEU A 381 10.21 -4.38 0.72
N VAL A 382 8.97 -3.99 1.07
CA VAL A 382 7.73 -4.62 0.59
C VAL A 382 7.49 -4.38 -0.90
N THR A 383 7.97 -3.26 -1.44
CA THR A 383 7.77 -2.86 -2.84
C THR A 383 9.01 -3.03 -3.71
N GLY A 384 10.15 -3.41 -3.13
CA GLY A 384 11.42 -3.51 -3.85
C GLY A 384 11.99 -2.16 -4.29
N THR A 385 11.74 -1.11 -3.49
CA THR A 385 12.23 0.26 -3.77
C THR A 385 13.73 0.34 -3.46
N PRO A 386 14.55 1.02 -4.29
CA PRO A 386 15.95 1.27 -3.98
C PRO A 386 16.16 2.06 -2.67
N ALA A 387 17.24 1.75 -1.96
CA ALA A 387 17.50 2.36 -0.64
C ALA A 387 17.78 3.88 -0.68
N ASP A 388 18.22 4.41 -1.81
CA ASP A 388 18.46 5.85 -2.04
C ASP A 388 17.24 6.60 -2.61
N TYR A 389 16.11 5.91 -2.71
CA TYR A 389 14.91 6.43 -3.37
C TYR A 389 14.36 7.70 -2.71
N PHE A 390 14.40 7.78 -1.38
CA PHE A 390 13.97 8.98 -0.65
C PHE A 390 14.77 10.21 -1.08
N ASP A 391 16.09 10.10 -1.10
CA ASP A 391 16.99 11.19 -1.47
C ASP A 391 16.91 11.51 -2.97
N ALA A 392 16.69 10.47 -3.80
CA ALA A 392 16.45 10.65 -5.22
C ALA A 392 15.16 11.45 -5.48
N GLN A 393 14.10 11.20 -4.73
CA GLN A 393 12.87 11.99 -4.85
C GLN A 393 13.11 13.48 -4.56
N GLN A 394 13.84 13.82 -3.50
CA GLN A 394 14.14 15.21 -3.17
C GLN A 394 14.92 15.89 -4.30
N ARG A 395 15.93 15.20 -4.85
CA ARG A 395 16.71 15.72 -5.99
C ARG A 395 15.84 15.96 -7.23
N GLU A 396 14.99 15.00 -7.58
CA GLU A 396 14.10 15.12 -8.74
C GLU A 396 13.04 16.22 -8.56
N ILE A 397 12.48 16.38 -7.36
CA ILE A 397 11.54 17.47 -7.07
C ILE A 397 12.23 18.83 -7.20
N ALA A 398 13.44 18.98 -6.66
CA ALA A 398 14.19 20.23 -6.74
C ALA A 398 14.54 20.58 -8.20
N ALA A 399 14.99 19.59 -8.98
CA ALA A 399 15.39 19.75 -10.38
C ALA A 399 14.22 19.80 -11.37
N LEU A 400 12.98 19.61 -10.95
CA LEU A 400 11.82 19.52 -11.83
C LEU A 400 11.60 20.80 -12.63
N THR A 401 11.44 20.65 -13.96
CA THR A 401 11.18 21.74 -14.90
C THR A 401 9.93 21.44 -15.74
N PRO A 402 9.34 22.44 -16.41
CA PRO A 402 8.26 22.22 -17.37
C PRO A 402 8.66 21.21 -18.45
N ASP A 403 9.85 21.32 -19.00
CA ASP A 403 10.35 20.43 -20.06
C ASP A 403 10.43 18.97 -19.58
N THR A 404 10.94 18.75 -18.36
CA THR A 404 10.98 17.39 -17.76
C THR A 404 9.58 16.78 -17.67
N ILE A 405 8.57 17.56 -17.31
CA ILE A 405 7.18 17.08 -17.22
C ILE A 405 6.65 16.80 -18.63
N ALA A 406 6.87 17.69 -19.59
CA ALA A 406 6.42 17.53 -20.97
C ALA A 406 7.01 16.28 -21.63
N GLU A 407 8.33 16.10 -21.53
CA GLU A 407 9.04 14.94 -22.05
C GLU A 407 8.55 13.64 -21.43
N THR A 408 8.38 13.63 -20.11
CA THR A 408 7.87 12.45 -19.36
C THR A 408 6.44 12.13 -19.77
N ALA A 409 5.57 13.15 -19.89
CA ALA A 409 4.18 12.98 -20.30
C ALA A 409 4.08 12.46 -21.73
N ALA A 410 4.84 13.03 -22.67
CA ALA A 410 4.88 12.60 -24.06
C ALA A 410 5.36 11.13 -24.21
N ALA A 411 6.34 10.72 -23.40
CA ALA A 411 6.89 9.36 -23.48
C ALA A 411 5.98 8.31 -22.84
N HIS A 412 5.28 8.64 -21.75
CA HIS A 412 4.64 7.64 -20.88
C HIS A 412 3.13 7.81 -20.65
N LEU A 413 2.55 8.97 -21.00
CA LEU A 413 1.13 9.28 -20.73
C LEU A 413 0.30 9.47 -22.00
N ASP A 414 0.57 8.66 -23.04
CA ASP A 414 -0.17 8.71 -24.30
C ASP A 414 -1.66 8.34 -24.10
N PRO A 415 -2.62 9.26 -24.39
CA PRO A 415 -4.05 9.01 -24.24
C PRO A 415 -4.57 7.85 -25.10
N SER A 416 -3.90 7.50 -26.19
CA SER A 416 -4.31 6.37 -27.06
C SER A 416 -4.09 5.00 -26.41
N ARG A 417 -3.23 4.94 -25.38
CA ARG A 417 -2.91 3.72 -24.60
C ARG A 417 -3.83 3.50 -23.41
N LEU A 418 -4.79 4.42 -23.16
CA LEU A 418 -5.70 4.29 -22.02
C LEU A 418 -6.51 3.00 -22.10
N ARG A 419 -6.49 2.26 -21.00
CA ARG A 419 -7.43 1.19 -20.68
C ARG A 419 -8.45 1.74 -19.71
N ILE A 420 -9.73 1.47 -19.96
CA ILE A 420 -10.83 2.12 -19.26
C ILE A 420 -11.82 1.05 -18.80
N ALA A 421 -12.09 1.00 -17.52
CA ALA A 421 -13.17 0.23 -16.94
C ALA A 421 -14.23 1.18 -16.38
N VAL A 422 -15.47 0.96 -16.77
CA VAL A 422 -16.61 1.77 -16.34
C VAL A 422 -17.61 0.84 -15.65
N SER A 423 -18.04 1.19 -14.44
CA SER A 423 -19.11 0.46 -13.76
C SER A 423 -20.25 1.40 -13.39
N GLY A 424 -21.47 1.08 -13.81
CA GLY A 424 -22.64 1.94 -13.62
C GLY A 424 -23.97 1.28 -13.97
N PRO A 425 -25.10 2.01 -13.81
CA PRO A 425 -26.45 1.47 -13.97
C PRO A 425 -26.79 1.09 -15.41
N ASP A 426 -26.24 1.80 -16.40
CA ASP A 426 -26.57 1.62 -17.80
C ASP A 426 -25.54 0.72 -18.49
N ALA A 427 -26.02 -0.32 -19.16
CA ALA A 427 -25.21 -1.08 -20.12
C ALA A 427 -25.16 -0.28 -21.44
N ARG A 428 -23.95 0.05 -21.90
CA ARG A 428 -23.70 0.56 -23.26
C ARG A 428 -23.41 -0.58 -24.22
#